data_690734542214f1358094719ab58ed062
#
_entry.id   690734542214f1358094719ab58ed062
#
_cell.length_a   1.000
_cell.length_b   1.000
_cell.length_c   1.000
_cell.angle_alpha   90.00
_cell.angle_beta   90.00
_cell.angle_gamma   90.00
#
_symmetry.space_group_name_H-M   'P 1'
#
loop_
_entity.id
_entity.type
_entity.pdbx_description
1 polymer ?
#
loop_
_entity_poly.entity_id
_entity_poly.type
_entity_poly.pdbx_seq_one_letter_code
_entity_poly.pdbx_strand_id
1 'polypeptide(L)'
;RGLGDVYKRQALLYLPKSQPQDLYHPDRKNKLKLYVNKVFISDKLESLIPAWLRFIPGVVDTEDLSLNISREILQNNAVINKISTAITKRILKELSELKKKKPDEFLAFWKNFGPVIKEGLYEFNDFHDQIFDFSIFHCSEKDEMITLDQYINDYANDKKKIYYISGENKENLLNSPQMELFKNKNINVLLITDPVDEFWMPMKMKFKEYDFTSITKGEVDLEDSKDDKKESEQPKENKDFISYLK
;
A
#
# COMPACT_ATOMS: atom_id res chain seq x y z
N ARG A 1 -25.10 -27.60 22.54
CA ARG A 1 -24.13 -27.17 21.50
C ARG A 1 -23.08 -26.36 22.21
N GLY A 2 -21.84 -26.91 22.29
CA GLY A 2 -20.80 -26.43 23.17
C GLY A 2 -20.34 -25.02 22.87
N LEU A 3 -20.45 -24.16 23.85
CA LEU A 3 -19.86 -22.83 23.96
C LEU A 3 -18.31 -22.90 24.22
N GLY A 4 -17.70 -24.09 24.08
CA GLY A 4 -16.32 -24.34 24.49
C GLY A 4 -15.23 -23.84 23.55
N ASP A 5 -15.51 -23.56 22.27
CA ASP A 5 -14.46 -23.23 21.28
C ASP A 5 -14.29 -21.74 21.01
N VAL A 6 -15.16 -20.88 21.56
CA VAL A 6 -15.15 -19.42 21.25
C VAL A 6 -14.09 -18.65 22.03
N TYR A 7 -13.51 -19.22 23.08
CA TYR A 7 -12.67 -18.49 24.04
C TYR A 7 -11.19 -18.86 24.07
N LYS A 8 -10.72 -19.80 23.25
CA LYS A 8 -9.33 -20.23 23.27
C LYS A 8 -8.32 -19.18 22.80
N ARG A 9 -8.77 -18.20 22.02
CA ARG A 9 -7.96 -17.10 21.54
C ARG A 9 -8.78 -15.81 21.58
N GLN A 10 -8.32 -14.83 22.31
CA GLN A 10 -8.95 -13.53 22.44
C GLN A 10 -7.95 -12.44 22.04
N ALA A 11 -8.40 -11.45 21.31
CA ALA A 11 -7.58 -10.27 20.99
C ALA A 11 -8.45 -9.01 21.12
N LEU A 12 -7.92 -8.00 21.80
CA LEU A 12 -8.49 -6.67 21.85
C LEU A 12 -7.47 -5.71 21.25
N LEU A 13 -7.78 -5.19 20.07
CA LEU A 13 -6.91 -4.34 19.27
C LEU A 13 -7.55 -2.98 19.06
N TYR A 14 -6.76 -1.93 18.97
CA TYR A 14 -7.23 -0.58 18.77
C TYR A 14 -6.62 0.06 17.52
N LEU A 15 -7.43 0.71 16.71
CA LEU A 15 -6.98 1.60 15.64
C LEU A 15 -6.73 2.99 16.25
N PRO A 16 -5.48 3.46 16.34
CA PRO A 16 -5.19 4.77 16.89
C PRO A 16 -5.64 5.87 15.94
N LYS A 17 -6.10 7.00 16.49
CA LYS A 17 -6.51 8.18 15.71
C LYS A 17 -5.34 9.04 15.26
N SER A 18 -4.28 9.11 16.07
CA SER A 18 -3.10 9.93 15.81
C SER A 18 -1.85 9.10 15.74
N GLN A 19 -0.92 9.55 14.93
CA GLN A 19 0.39 8.91 14.77
C GLN A 19 1.20 9.02 16.07
N PRO A 20 1.72 7.89 16.60
CA PRO A 20 2.65 7.91 17.72
C PRO A 20 3.97 8.57 17.32
N GLN A 21 4.57 9.34 18.24
CA GLN A 21 5.85 10.03 17.97
C GLN A 21 7.00 9.05 17.69
N ASP A 22 6.92 7.83 18.21
CA ASP A 22 7.91 6.77 18.07
C ASP A 22 7.69 5.83 16.87
N LEU A 23 6.73 6.13 15.98
CA LEU A 23 6.33 5.22 14.91
C LEU A 23 7.49 4.78 13.99
N TYR A 24 8.38 5.71 13.67
CA TYR A 24 9.55 5.47 12.80
C TYR A 24 10.86 5.37 13.59
N HIS A 25 10.82 5.41 14.92
CA HIS A 25 12.03 5.30 15.73
C HIS A 25 12.56 3.87 15.75
N PRO A 26 13.89 3.63 15.57
CA PRO A 26 14.46 2.29 15.60
C PRO A 26 14.20 1.54 16.92
N ASP A 27 14.29 2.25 18.06
CA ASP A 27 14.09 1.67 19.41
C ASP A 27 12.64 1.74 19.90
N ARG A 28 11.68 1.82 18.97
CA ARG A 28 10.25 1.85 19.32
C ARG A 28 9.83 0.63 20.13
N LYS A 29 8.94 0.85 21.08
CA LYS A 29 8.37 -0.24 21.87
C LYS A 29 7.18 -0.88 21.14
N ASN A 30 7.11 -2.21 21.19
CA ASN A 30 5.95 -2.93 20.71
C ASN A 30 4.72 -2.54 21.54
N LYS A 31 3.59 -2.32 20.90
CA LYS A 31 2.35 -1.88 21.55
C LYS A 31 1.36 -3.02 21.78
N LEU A 32 1.73 -4.23 21.33
CA LEU A 32 0.91 -5.42 21.47
C LEU A 32 1.49 -6.34 22.57
N LYS A 33 0.65 -6.72 23.52
CA LYS A 33 1.03 -7.57 24.65
C LYS A 33 0.47 -8.98 24.46
N LEU A 34 1.31 -9.98 24.70
CA LEU A 34 0.92 -11.40 24.69
C LEU A 34 0.65 -11.88 26.10
N TYR A 35 -0.49 -12.54 26.26
CA TYR A 35 -0.88 -13.30 27.43
C TYR A 35 -1.10 -14.75 27.05
N VAL A 36 -0.82 -15.67 27.98
CA VAL A 36 -1.15 -17.09 27.88
C VAL A 36 -1.94 -17.48 29.12
N ASN A 37 -3.14 -17.99 28.95
CA ASN A 37 -4.04 -18.32 30.06
C ASN A 37 -4.16 -17.13 31.05
N LYS A 38 -4.31 -15.90 30.51
CA LYS A 38 -4.42 -14.64 31.26
C LYS A 38 -3.17 -14.24 32.07
N VAL A 39 -2.05 -14.94 31.88
CA VAL A 39 -0.75 -14.60 32.46
C VAL A 39 0.06 -13.81 31.45
N PHE A 40 0.60 -12.66 31.83
CA PHE A 40 1.47 -11.83 30.98
C PHE A 40 2.75 -12.57 30.61
N ILE A 41 3.06 -12.64 29.31
CA ILE A 41 4.25 -13.32 28.79
C ILE A 41 5.26 -12.30 28.23
N SER A 42 4.83 -11.41 27.35
CA SER A 42 5.75 -10.48 26.68
C SER A 42 5.03 -9.29 26.05
N ASP A 43 5.73 -8.16 26.02
CA ASP A 43 5.39 -6.95 25.23
C ASP A 43 6.45 -6.66 24.16
N LYS A 44 7.39 -7.60 23.92
CA LYS A 44 8.52 -7.42 23.02
C LYS A 44 8.55 -8.47 21.89
N LEU A 45 7.42 -9.12 21.62
CA LEU A 45 7.34 -10.17 20.62
C LEU A 45 7.03 -9.58 19.24
N GLU A 46 8.06 -9.37 18.44
CA GLU A 46 7.96 -8.76 17.11
C GLU A 46 7.17 -9.62 16.12
N SER A 47 7.22 -10.95 16.27
CA SER A 47 6.51 -11.89 15.39
C SER A 47 4.98 -11.92 15.60
N LEU A 48 4.46 -11.25 16.63
CA LEU A 48 3.03 -11.25 16.93
C LEU A 48 2.20 -10.41 15.95
N ILE A 49 2.83 -9.41 15.32
CA ILE A 49 2.22 -8.55 14.31
C ILE A 49 3.29 -8.13 13.30
N PRO A 50 2.97 -8.03 11.99
CA PRO A 50 3.92 -7.54 10.99
C PRO A 50 4.42 -6.12 11.31
N ALA A 51 5.65 -5.80 10.88
CA ALA A 51 6.28 -4.52 11.16
C ALA A 51 5.48 -3.32 10.61
N TRP A 52 4.83 -3.48 9.48
CA TRP A 52 3.97 -2.47 8.86
C TRP A 52 2.64 -2.22 9.59
N LEU A 53 2.29 -3.05 10.61
CA LEU A 53 1.16 -2.83 11.52
C LEU A 53 1.62 -2.48 12.95
N ARG A 54 2.89 -2.11 13.16
CA ARG A 54 3.51 -1.82 14.46
C ARG A 54 2.81 -0.73 15.29
N PHE A 55 1.99 0.08 14.66
CA PHE A 55 1.22 1.13 15.32
C PHE A 55 -0.02 0.63 16.06
N ILE A 56 -0.40 -0.64 15.89
CA ILE A 56 -1.59 -1.24 16.52
C ILE A 56 -1.31 -1.59 17.99
N PRO A 57 -1.90 -0.92 18.97
CA PRO A 57 -1.84 -1.33 20.36
C PRO A 57 -2.92 -2.35 20.69
N GLY A 58 -2.65 -3.16 21.70
CA GLY A 58 -3.65 -4.11 22.17
C GLY A 58 -3.10 -5.22 23.03
N VAL A 59 -3.95 -6.20 23.26
CA VAL A 59 -3.63 -7.42 24.00
C VAL A 59 -4.13 -8.63 23.25
N VAL A 60 -3.36 -9.70 23.29
CA VAL A 60 -3.69 -11.02 22.76
C VAL A 60 -3.56 -12.03 23.87
N ASP A 61 -4.58 -12.83 24.09
CA ASP A 61 -4.57 -13.94 25.04
C ASP A 61 -4.84 -15.26 24.31
N THR A 62 -4.06 -16.28 24.61
CA THR A 62 -4.18 -17.60 23.99
C THR A 62 -3.99 -18.72 25.01
N GLU A 63 -4.73 -19.81 24.85
CA GLU A 63 -4.57 -21.03 25.63
C GLU A 63 -3.71 -22.09 24.90
N ASP A 64 -3.34 -21.82 23.63
CA ASP A 64 -2.65 -22.79 22.77
C ASP A 64 -1.13 -22.84 23.02
N LEU A 65 -0.62 -22.03 23.93
CA LEU A 65 0.80 -21.98 24.29
C LEU A 65 1.02 -22.44 25.74
N SER A 66 2.18 -23.04 25.98
CA SER A 66 2.60 -23.37 27.34
C SER A 66 3.11 -22.14 28.09
N LEU A 67 2.80 -22.03 29.37
CA LEU A 67 3.32 -20.95 30.26
C LEU A 67 4.84 -20.99 30.42
N ASN A 68 5.48 -22.15 30.20
CA ASN A 68 6.93 -22.34 30.37
C ASN A 68 7.70 -22.10 29.06
N ILE A 69 7.11 -21.39 28.09
CA ILE A 69 7.73 -21.12 26.80
C ILE A 69 8.80 -20.01 26.91
N SER A 70 10.00 -20.25 26.38
CA SER A 70 11.03 -19.22 26.32
C SER A 70 10.77 -18.22 25.18
N ARG A 71 11.33 -17.00 25.30
CA ARG A 71 11.20 -15.97 24.27
C ARG A 71 11.73 -16.42 22.90
N GLU A 72 12.81 -17.16 22.87
CA GLU A 72 13.41 -17.68 21.63
C GLU A 72 12.47 -18.66 20.91
N ILE A 73 11.80 -19.51 21.67
CA ILE A 73 10.81 -20.45 21.11
C ILE A 73 9.58 -19.72 20.60
N LEU A 74 9.20 -18.58 21.19
CA LEU A 74 8.07 -17.78 20.75
C LEU A 74 8.30 -17.14 19.36
N GLN A 75 9.52 -16.72 19.05
CA GLN A 75 9.83 -16.02 17.78
C GLN A 75 9.59 -16.89 16.54
N ASN A 76 9.80 -18.22 16.64
CA ASN A 76 9.64 -19.16 15.53
C ASN A 76 8.48 -20.15 15.75
N ASN A 77 7.49 -19.78 16.54
CA ASN A 77 6.40 -20.66 16.91
C ASN A 77 5.27 -20.64 15.88
N ALA A 78 4.89 -21.82 15.38
CA ALA A 78 3.80 -21.96 14.42
C ALA A 78 2.44 -21.44 14.93
N VAL A 79 2.20 -21.50 16.25
CA VAL A 79 0.98 -20.93 16.87
C VAL A 79 1.02 -19.43 16.82
N ILE A 80 2.15 -18.80 17.13
CA ILE A 80 2.33 -17.34 17.02
C ILE A 80 2.12 -16.88 15.58
N ASN A 81 2.68 -17.56 14.60
CA ASN A 81 2.49 -17.24 13.18
C ASN A 81 1.01 -17.31 12.76
N LYS A 82 0.28 -18.34 13.23
CA LYS A 82 -1.17 -18.43 12.99
C LYS A 82 -1.95 -17.29 13.64
N ILE A 83 -1.58 -16.91 14.86
CA ILE A 83 -2.20 -15.79 15.57
C ILE A 83 -1.91 -14.48 14.83
N SER A 84 -0.66 -14.23 14.44
CA SER A 84 -0.24 -13.06 13.67
C SER A 84 -1.02 -12.93 12.36
N THR A 85 -1.11 -14.02 11.60
CA THR A 85 -1.90 -14.05 10.36
C THR A 85 -3.38 -13.74 10.60
N ALA A 86 -3.98 -14.31 11.64
CA ALA A 86 -5.39 -14.08 11.97
C ALA A 86 -5.65 -12.62 12.41
N ILE A 87 -4.76 -12.06 13.22
CA ILE A 87 -4.79 -10.65 13.65
C ILE A 87 -4.67 -9.73 12.45
N THR A 88 -3.69 -9.97 11.58
CA THR A 88 -3.47 -9.18 10.37
C THR A 88 -4.72 -9.17 9.49
N LYS A 89 -5.28 -10.33 9.17
CA LYS A 89 -6.54 -10.44 8.40
C LYS A 89 -7.69 -9.66 9.04
N ARG A 90 -7.80 -9.72 10.35
CA ARG A 90 -8.85 -9.00 11.08
C ARG A 90 -8.67 -7.50 10.99
N ILE A 91 -7.45 -6.99 11.16
CA ILE A 91 -7.12 -5.57 11.04
C ILE A 91 -7.44 -5.07 9.62
N LEU A 92 -6.97 -5.78 8.59
CA LEU A 92 -7.23 -5.40 7.19
C LEU A 92 -8.73 -5.38 6.86
N LYS A 93 -9.48 -6.35 7.38
CA LYS A 93 -10.94 -6.36 7.24
C LYS A 93 -11.58 -5.14 7.91
N GLU A 94 -11.19 -4.80 9.14
CA GLU A 94 -11.71 -3.62 9.84
C GLU A 94 -11.37 -2.31 9.11
N LEU A 95 -10.16 -2.20 8.53
CA LEU A 95 -9.76 -1.05 7.71
C LEU A 95 -10.61 -0.94 6.44
N SER A 96 -10.88 -2.05 5.77
CA SER A 96 -11.78 -2.08 4.61
C SER A 96 -13.21 -1.69 4.98
N GLU A 97 -13.69 -2.13 6.14
CA GLU A 97 -15.01 -1.74 6.65
C GLU A 97 -15.05 -0.26 7.07
N LEU A 98 -14.00 0.23 7.70
CA LEU A 98 -13.88 1.65 8.06
C LEU A 98 -13.95 2.53 6.81
N LYS A 99 -13.21 2.18 5.74
CA LYS A 99 -13.25 2.87 4.46
C LYS A 99 -14.67 2.95 3.88
N LYS A 100 -15.43 1.84 3.96
CA LYS A 100 -16.80 1.77 3.41
C LYS A 100 -17.83 2.53 4.23
N LYS A 101 -17.74 2.44 5.57
CA LYS A 101 -18.76 2.97 6.47
C LYS A 101 -18.51 4.41 6.88
N LYS A 102 -17.23 4.83 6.93
CA LYS A 102 -16.77 6.11 7.46
C LYS A 102 -15.57 6.63 6.68
N PRO A 103 -15.77 7.04 5.42
CA PRO A 103 -14.68 7.42 4.52
C PRO A 103 -13.83 8.58 5.06
N ASP A 104 -14.43 9.56 5.75
CA ASP A 104 -13.69 10.69 6.31
C ASP A 104 -12.78 10.25 7.47
N GLU A 105 -13.27 9.35 8.35
CA GLU A 105 -12.44 8.79 9.42
C GLU A 105 -11.31 7.93 8.83
N PHE A 106 -11.59 7.19 7.77
CA PHE A 106 -10.57 6.42 7.06
C PHE A 106 -9.53 7.31 6.40
N LEU A 107 -9.94 8.40 5.75
CA LEU A 107 -9.00 9.35 5.14
C LEU A 107 -8.07 9.99 6.19
N ALA A 108 -8.61 10.38 7.35
CA ALA A 108 -7.82 10.89 8.46
C ALA A 108 -6.83 9.84 8.99
N PHE A 109 -7.27 8.60 9.10
CA PHE A 109 -6.43 7.46 9.48
C PHE A 109 -5.33 7.21 8.43
N TRP A 110 -5.69 7.18 7.14
CA TRP A 110 -4.75 6.92 6.05
C TRP A 110 -3.62 7.96 5.96
N LYS A 111 -3.93 9.23 6.19
CA LYS A 111 -2.93 10.31 6.24
C LYS A 111 -1.86 10.06 7.32
N ASN A 112 -2.24 9.43 8.43
CA ASN A 112 -1.34 9.12 9.53
C ASN A 112 -0.59 7.79 9.37
N PHE A 113 -1.22 6.79 8.77
CA PHE A 113 -0.71 5.41 8.78
C PHE A 113 -0.55 4.78 7.39
N GLY A 114 -1.01 5.43 6.34
CA GLY A 114 -0.87 4.95 4.96
C GLY A 114 0.58 4.59 4.59
N PRO A 115 1.55 5.49 4.81
CA PRO A 115 2.94 5.19 4.49
C PRO A 115 3.48 3.94 5.21
N VAL A 116 3.18 3.77 6.50
CA VAL A 116 3.65 2.59 7.25
C VAL A 116 2.93 1.30 6.81
N ILE A 117 1.65 1.38 6.45
CA ILE A 117 0.91 0.23 5.93
C ILE A 117 1.45 -0.21 4.58
N LYS A 118 1.82 0.74 3.72
CA LYS A 118 2.42 0.46 2.40
C LYS A 118 3.81 -0.20 2.48
N GLU A 119 4.47 -0.17 3.64
CA GLU A 119 5.67 -1.00 3.86
C GLU A 119 5.36 -2.49 3.64
N GLY A 120 4.14 -2.93 3.93
CA GLY A 120 3.70 -4.30 3.66
C GLY A 120 3.69 -4.69 2.18
N LEU A 121 3.77 -3.74 1.25
CA LEU A 121 3.83 -4.02 -0.18
C LEU A 121 5.21 -4.47 -0.65
N TYR A 122 6.31 -4.09 0.03
CA TYR A 122 7.64 -4.58 -0.31
C TYR A 122 8.11 -5.74 0.58
N GLU A 123 7.42 -6.01 1.70
CA GLU A 123 7.69 -7.20 2.50
C GLU A 123 7.12 -8.46 1.83
N PHE A 124 7.82 -9.58 1.97
CA PHE A 124 7.32 -10.87 1.46
C PHE A 124 6.18 -11.38 2.35
N ASN A 125 4.95 -11.23 1.89
CA ASN A 125 3.74 -11.70 2.58
C ASN A 125 2.58 -11.92 1.60
N ASP A 126 1.47 -12.50 2.11
CA ASP A 126 0.27 -12.84 1.32
C ASP A 126 -0.83 -11.75 1.38
N PHE A 127 -0.51 -10.52 1.80
CA PHE A 127 -1.51 -9.48 2.05
C PHE A 127 -1.48 -8.33 1.04
N HIS A 128 -0.67 -8.42 -0.01
CA HIS A 128 -0.50 -7.34 -1.00
C HIS A 128 -1.84 -6.91 -1.60
N ASP A 129 -2.66 -7.87 -2.06
CA ASP A 129 -3.96 -7.57 -2.66
C ASP A 129 -4.88 -6.83 -1.67
N GLN A 130 -4.93 -7.31 -0.42
CA GLN A 130 -5.75 -6.67 0.61
C GLN A 130 -5.25 -5.24 0.95
N ILE A 131 -3.94 -5.01 0.94
CA ILE A 131 -3.37 -3.67 1.15
C ILE A 131 -3.76 -2.76 -0.02
N PHE A 132 -3.63 -3.23 -1.25
CA PHE A 132 -4.05 -2.47 -2.43
C PHE A 132 -5.55 -2.16 -2.43
N ASP A 133 -6.42 -3.08 -2.01
CA ASP A 133 -7.88 -2.91 -2.02
C ASP A 133 -8.37 -1.68 -1.23
N PHE A 134 -7.68 -1.30 -0.16
CA PHE A 134 -8.06 -0.12 0.61
C PHE A 134 -7.08 1.05 0.48
N SER A 135 -5.94 0.88 -0.19
CA SER A 135 -5.00 1.97 -0.45
C SER A 135 -5.62 3.06 -1.29
N ILE A 136 -5.30 4.31 -0.95
CA ILE A 136 -5.74 5.50 -1.68
C ILE A 136 -4.53 6.34 -2.08
N PHE A 137 -4.61 6.94 -3.26
CA PHE A 137 -3.53 7.67 -3.90
C PHE A 137 -4.04 9.01 -4.43
N HIS A 138 -3.19 10.00 -4.46
CA HIS A 138 -3.45 11.21 -5.22
C HIS A 138 -3.46 10.91 -6.72
N CYS A 139 -4.21 11.68 -7.48
CA CYS A 139 -4.25 11.56 -8.94
C CYS A 139 -4.25 12.94 -9.62
N SER A 140 -4.03 12.94 -10.93
CA SER A 140 -3.85 14.17 -11.68
C SER A 140 -5.16 14.96 -11.91
N GLU A 141 -6.31 14.28 -11.95
CA GLU A 141 -7.58 14.93 -12.32
C GLU A 141 -8.45 15.31 -11.13
N LYS A 142 -8.24 14.70 -9.97
CA LYS A 142 -9.04 14.95 -8.76
C LYS A 142 -8.16 15.43 -7.63
N ASP A 143 -8.66 16.38 -6.85
CA ASP A 143 -7.98 16.80 -5.61
C ASP A 143 -8.09 15.75 -4.51
N GLU A 144 -9.16 14.99 -4.52
CA GLU A 144 -9.39 13.90 -3.59
C GLU A 144 -8.52 12.68 -3.94
N MET A 145 -8.09 11.97 -2.90
CA MET A 145 -7.41 10.68 -3.08
C MET A 145 -8.42 9.63 -3.55
N ILE A 146 -7.99 8.78 -4.48
CA ILE A 146 -8.82 7.72 -5.05
C ILE A 146 -8.21 6.33 -4.76
N THR A 147 -9.06 5.30 -4.76
CA THR A 147 -8.62 3.91 -4.70
C THR A 147 -8.18 3.42 -6.08
N LEU A 148 -7.44 2.31 -6.10
CA LEU A 148 -7.09 1.66 -7.38
C LEU A 148 -8.33 1.17 -8.13
N ASP A 149 -9.37 0.72 -7.41
CA ASP A 149 -10.65 0.33 -8.03
C ASP A 149 -11.35 1.52 -8.70
N GLN A 150 -11.37 2.69 -8.04
CA GLN A 150 -11.90 3.90 -8.64
C GLN A 150 -11.08 4.31 -9.87
N TYR A 151 -9.75 4.22 -9.78
CA TYR A 151 -8.88 4.49 -10.92
C TYR A 151 -9.23 3.59 -12.11
N ILE A 152 -9.36 2.29 -11.88
CA ILE A 152 -9.70 1.34 -12.95
C ILE A 152 -11.09 1.60 -13.51
N ASN A 153 -12.09 1.86 -12.67
CA ASN A 153 -13.47 2.07 -13.11
C ASN A 153 -13.65 3.37 -13.89
N ASP A 154 -12.97 4.43 -13.46
CA ASP A 154 -13.12 5.77 -14.06
C ASP A 154 -12.21 5.97 -15.29
N TYR A 155 -11.07 5.27 -15.33
CA TYR A 155 -9.99 5.53 -16.29
C TYR A 155 -9.45 4.24 -16.95
N ALA A 156 -10.23 3.14 -16.91
CA ALA A 156 -9.83 1.88 -17.52
C ALA A 156 -9.45 2.08 -18.98
N ASN A 157 -8.32 1.53 -19.36
CA ASN A 157 -7.85 1.50 -20.73
C ASN A 157 -7.66 0.05 -21.19
N ASP A 158 -7.77 -0.18 -22.49
CA ASP A 158 -7.62 -1.51 -23.09
C ASP A 158 -6.25 -2.15 -22.82
N LYS A 159 -5.26 -1.34 -22.45
CA LYS A 159 -3.89 -1.77 -22.16
C LYS A 159 -3.71 -2.32 -20.76
N LYS A 160 -4.73 -2.28 -19.89
CA LYS A 160 -4.69 -2.72 -18.50
C LYS A 160 -3.50 -2.13 -17.71
N LYS A 161 -3.31 -0.81 -17.83
CA LYS A 161 -2.21 -0.08 -17.18
C LYS A 161 -2.73 0.93 -16.17
N ILE A 162 -2.08 0.99 -15.03
CA ILE A 162 -2.21 2.06 -14.02
C ILE A 162 -0.99 2.96 -14.19
N TYR A 163 -1.20 4.14 -14.74
CA TYR A 163 -0.12 5.09 -14.96
C TYR A 163 0.21 5.84 -13.67
N TYR A 164 1.50 6.02 -13.39
CA TYR A 164 1.95 6.76 -12.23
C TYR A 164 3.18 7.61 -12.51
N ILE A 165 3.33 8.66 -11.71
CA ILE A 165 4.54 9.45 -11.59
C ILE A 165 4.92 9.56 -10.11
N SER A 166 6.21 9.44 -9.79
CA SER A 166 6.72 9.52 -8.42
C SER A 166 7.61 10.76 -8.22
N GLY A 167 7.54 11.34 -7.03
CA GLY A 167 8.38 12.47 -6.63
C GLY A 167 7.98 13.06 -5.29
N GLU A 168 8.67 14.11 -4.85
CA GLU A 168 8.59 14.62 -3.49
C GLU A 168 7.23 15.26 -3.12
N ASN A 169 6.58 15.92 -4.07
CA ASN A 169 5.31 16.59 -3.79
C ASN A 169 4.37 16.65 -5.00
N LYS A 170 3.06 16.75 -4.71
CA LYS A 170 1.98 16.77 -5.71
C LYS A 170 2.14 17.90 -6.74
N GLU A 171 2.52 19.10 -6.32
CA GLU A 171 2.59 20.27 -7.20
C GLU A 171 3.68 20.12 -8.28
N ASN A 172 4.86 19.65 -7.87
CA ASN A 172 5.97 19.40 -8.81
C ASN A 172 5.60 18.31 -9.81
N LEU A 173 4.91 17.26 -9.36
CA LEU A 173 4.47 16.17 -10.22
C LEU A 173 3.44 16.66 -11.26
N LEU A 174 2.47 17.45 -10.86
CA LEU A 174 1.45 18.01 -11.76
C LEU A 174 2.03 18.96 -12.84
N ASN A 175 3.14 19.62 -12.53
CA ASN A 175 3.84 20.53 -13.43
C ASN A 175 4.97 19.84 -14.23
N SER A 176 5.12 18.53 -14.09
CA SER A 176 6.13 17.76 -14.84
C SER A 176 5.82 17.75 -16.33
N PRO A 177 6.82 17.99 -17.22
CA PRO A 177 6.60 17.93 -18.68
C PRO A 177 6.02 16.58 -19.16
N GLN A 178 6.33 15.48 -18.48
CA GLN A 178 5.80 14.17 -18.82
C GLN A 178 4.27 14.08 -18.64
N MET A 179 3.68 14.92 -17.77
CA MET A 179 2.24 14.96 -17.55
C MET A 179 1.47 15.57 -18.71
N GLU A 180 2.10 16.43 -19.52
CA GLU A 180 1.42 17.16 -20.60
C GLU A 180 0.78 16.21 -21.62
N LEU A 181 1.52 15.18 -22.02
CA LEU A 181 1.03 14.17 -22.98
C LEU A 181 -0.21 13.42 -22.44
N PHE A 182 -0.23 13.11 -21.14
CA PHE A 182 -1.33 12.40 -20.50
C PHE A 182 -2.54 13.30 -20.31
N LYS A 183 -2.33 14.55 -19.96
CA LYS A 183 -3.39 15.58 -19.86
C LYS A 183 -4.07 15.78 -21.23
N ASN A 184 -3.30 15.91 -22.31
CA ASN A 184 -3.84 16.11 -23.67
C ASN A 184 -4.67 14.90 -24.15
N LYS A 185 -4.40 13.71 -23.63
CA LYS A 185 -5.16 12.48 -23.95
C LYS A 185 -6.22 12.14 -22.90
N ASN A 186 -6.47 13.00 -21.93
CA ASN A 186 -7.40 12.76 -20.81
C ASN A 186 -7.11 11.45 -20.06
N ILE A 187 -5.84 11.11 -19.90
CA ILE A 187 -5.42 9.93 -19.15
C ILE A 187 -5.02 10.36 -17.74
N ASN A 188 -5.71 9.84 -16.74
CA ASN A 188 -5.37 10.10 -15.36
C ASN A 188 -4.08 9.38 -14.95
N VAL A 189 -3.30 10.03 -14.11
CA VAL A 189 -2.01 9.53 -13.60
C VAL A 189 -2.02 9.58 -12.08
N LEU A 190 -1.63 8.48 -11.43
CA LEU A 190 -1.44 8.46 -9.98
C LEU A 190 -0.18 9.25 -9.59
N LEU A 191 -0.32 10.08 -8.57
CA LEU A 191 0.78 10.90 -8.03
C LEU A 191 1.30 10.22 -6.77
N ILE A 192 2.46 9.63 -6.88
CA ILE A 192 3.10 8.83 -5.83
C ILE A 192 4.10 9.71 -5.09
N THR A 193 3.74 10.10 -3.86
CA THR A 193 4.51 11.08 -3.08
C THR A 193 5.08 10.52 -1.77
N ASP A 194 4.70 9.31 -1.36
CA ASP A 194 5.26 8.71 -0.16
C ASP A 194 6.59 8.01 -0.47
N PRO A 195 7.67 8.29 0.27
CA PRO A 195 8.99 7.68 0.02
C PRO A 195 8.98 6.15 0.05
N VAL A 196 8.08 5.54 0.80
CA VAL A 196 7.93 4.08 0.87
C VAL A 196 7.55 3.46 -0.48
N ASP A 197 6.90 4.20 -1.35
CA ASP A 197 6.45 3.70 -2.65
C ASP A 197 7.64 3.41 -3.59
N GLU A 198 8.78 4.04 -3.39
CA GLU A 198 10.01 3.75 -4.16
C GLU A 198 10.54 2.33 -3.96
N PHE A 199 10.17 1.67 -2.86
CA PHE A 199 10.64 0.31 -2.56
C PHE A 199 9.78 -0.77 -3.24
N TRP A 200 8.47 -0.60 -3.34
CA TRP A 200 7.61 -1.64 -3.93
C TRP A 200 7.33 -1.41 -5.43
N MET A 201 7.37 -0.18 -5.92
CA MET A 201 7.17 0.12 -7.35
C MET A 201 8.11 -0.65 -8.29
N PRO A 202 9.43 -0.81 -8.00
CA PRO A 202 10.34 -1.59 -8.84
C PRO A 202 10.02 -3.09 -8.87
N MET A 203 9.25 -3.60 -7.91
CA MET A 203 8.90 -5.03 -7.84
C MET A 203 7.90 -5.46 -8.92
N LYS A 204 7.43 -4.53 -9.77
CA LYS A 204 6.48 -4.79 -10.88
C LYS A 204 5.24 -5.54 -10.42
N MET A 205 4.71 -5.15 -9.28
CA MET A 205 3.47 -5.72 -8.75
C MET A 205 2.31 -5.38 -9.69
N LYS A 206 1.26 -6.19 -9.60
CA LYS A 206 0.01 -5.94 -10.31
C LYS A 206 -1.09 -5.67 -9.29
N PHE A 207 -2.04 -4.85 -9.68
CA PHE A 207 -3.32 -4.80 -8.99
C PHE A 207 -4.37 -5.45 -9.91
N LYS A 208 -4.89 -6.60 -9.49
CA LYS A 208 -5.73 -7.45 -10.33
C LYS A 208 -4.99 -7.80 -11.64
N GLU A 209 -5.52 -7.37 -12.79
CA GLU A 209 -4.92 -7.59 -14.10
C GLU A 209 -4.10 -6.40 -14.61
N TYR A 210 -3.97 -5.33 -13.81
CA TYR A 210 -3.36 -4.06 -14.23
C TYR A 210 -1.92 -3.95 -13.77
N ASP A 211 -1.05 -3.56 -14.70
CA ASP A 211 0.37 -3.29 -14.45
C ASP A 211 0.59 -1.81 -14.08
N PHE A 212 1.35 -1.55 -13.03
CA PHE A 212 1.82 -0.20 -12.74
C PHE A 212 2.88 0.22 -13.75
N THR A 213 2.62 1.32 -14.47
CA THR A 213 3.48 1.83 -15.54
C THR A 213 3.92 3.26 -15.22
N SER A 214 5.22 3.45 -15.03
CA SER A 214 5.80 4.78 -14.83
C SER A 214 5.73 5.59 -16.12
N ILE A 215 5.29 6.85 -16.02
CA ILE A 215 5.29 7.78 -17.16
C ILE A 215 6.65 8.43 -17.41
N THR A 216 7.61 8.25 -16.51
CA THR A 216 8.97 8.80 -16.62
C THR A 216 9.99 7.80 -17.15
N LYS A 217 9.64 6.51 -17.22
CA LYS A 217 10.55 5.44 -17.62
C LYS A 217 10.07 4.81 -18.94
N GLY A 218 10.86 5.04 -20.01
CA GLY A 218 10.63 4.42 -21.32
C GLY A 218 9.65 5.19 -22.22
N GLU A 219 9.57 4.77 -23.47
CA GLU A 219 8.51 5.18 -24.38
C GLU A 219 7.21 4.55 -23.90
N VAL A 220 6.33 5.38 -23.34
CA VAL A 220 4.97 4.92 -23.05
C VAL A 220 4.25 4.89 -24.39
N ASP A 221 4.07 3.70 -24.94
CA ASP A 221 3.22 3.49 -26.12
C ASP A 221 1.80 3.95 -25.80
N LEU A 222 1.53 5.21 -26.05
CA LEU A 222 0.20 5.78 -26.03
C LEU A 222 -0.50 5.70 -27.41
N GLU A 223 0.08 4.99 -28.38
CA GLU A 223 -0.63 4.62 -29.58
C GLU A 223 -1.71 3.61 -29.21
N ASP A 224 -2.99 3.83 -29.33
CA ASP A 224 -3.89 4.14 -30.39
C ASP A 224 -5.34 4.24 -29.97
N SER A 225 -6.02 5.18 -30.48
CA SER A 225 -7.33 5.00 -31.11
C SER A 225 -7.15 5.34 -32.59
N LYS A 226 -7.68 4.49 -33.45
CA LYS A 226 -7.56 4.48 -34.90
C LYS A 226 -8.19 5.69 -35.61
N ASP A 227 -7.93 6.94 -35.20
CA ASP A 227 -8.56 8.06 -35.88
C ASP A 227 -7.72 9.33 -36.06
N ASP A 228 -6.41 9.33 -35.82
CA ASP A 228 -5.56 10.48 -36.13
C ASP A 228 -4.37 10.14 -37.04
N LYS A 229 -4.69 9.59 -38.24
CA LYS A 229 -3.84 9.76 -39.41
C LYS A 229 -4.10 11.10 -40.04
N LYS A 230 -3.59 12.19 -39.45
CA LYS A 230 -3.31 13.45 -40.14
C LYS A 230 -1.90 13.87 -39.77
N GLU A 231 -1.04 13.60 -40.76
CA GLU A 231 0.16 14.35 -41.12
C GLU A 231 0.81 15.21 -40.05
N SER A 232 1.80 14.65 -39.35
CA SER A 232 2.93 15.42 -38.93
C SER A 232 4.03 15.28 -40.00
N GLU A 233 4.01 16.14 -40.99
CA GLU A 233 5.18 16.45 -41.80
C GLU A 233 6.32 16.85 -40.88
N GLN A 234 7.29 15.98 -40.71
CA GLN A 234 8.57 16.36 -40.13
C GLN A 234 9.24 17.40 -41.04
N PRO A 235 9.70 18.53 -40.52
CA PRO A 235 10.46 19.47 -41.35
C PRO A 235 11.72 18.75 -41.85
N LYS A 236 11.91 18.77 -43.17
CA LYS A 236 13.05 18.16 -43.86
C LYS A 236 14.43 18.73 -43.48
N GLU A 237 14.51 19.68 -42.59
CA GLU A 237 15.75 20.40 -42.25
C GLU A 237 16.71 19.65 -41.29
N ASN A 238 16.27 18.56 -40.64
CA ASN A 238 17.14 17.87 -39.69
C ASN A 238 17.97 16.71 -40.26
N LYS A 239 17.76 16.29 -41.52
CA LYS A 239 18.57 15.23 -42.13
C LYS A 239 19.93 15.71 -42.61
N ASP A 240 20.05 16.96 -43.01
CA ASP A 240 21.29 17.52 -43.49
C ASP A 240 22.27 17.87 -42.33
N PHE A 241 21.79 18.13 -41.13
CA PHE A 241 22.62 18.44 -39.98
C PHE A 241 23.32 17.19 -39.40
N ILE A 242 22.72 16.02 -39.48
CA ILE A 242 23.30 14.77 -38.99
C ILE A 242 24.38 14.24 -39.95
N SER A 243 24.31 14.56 -41.25
CA SER A 243 25.34 14.17 -42.20
C SER A 243 26.63 14.98 -42.10
N TYR A 244 26.61 16.14 -41.43
CA TYR A 244 27.79 17.02 -41.27
C TYR A 244 28.62 16.70 -40.03
N LEU A 245 28.13 15.79 -39.15
CA LEU A 245 28.81 15.38 -37.90
C LEU A 245 29.39 13.94 -37.94
N LYS A 246 29.54 13.36 -39.14
CA LYS A 246 30.26 12.09 -39.32
C LYS A 246 31.59 12.33 -40.02
#